data_35d5148861a3d70f927e30df9042872a
#
_entry.id   35d5148861a3d70f927e30df9042872a
#
_cell.length_a   1.000
_cell.length_b   1.000
_cell.length_c   1.000
_cell.angle_alpha   90.00
_cell.angle_beta   90.00
_cell.angle_gamma   90.00
#
_symmetry.space_group_name_H-M   'P 1'
#
loop_
_entity.id
_entity.type
_entity.pdbx_description
1 polymer ?
#
loop_
_entity_poly.entity_id
_entity_poly.type
_entity_poly.pdbx_seq_one_letter_code
_entity_poly.pdbx_strand_id
1 'polypeptide(L)' 'MSLVIVFSGNEISALAIKAELEINEILVILKNEIQATAMAGFWSPYSGVDVLVNKKDVMQAKLLVEKIINF' A
#
# COMPACT_ATOMS: atom_id res chain seq x y z
N MET A 1 -11.61 -12.62 -6.81
CA MET A 1 -11.09 -11.25 -6.78
C MET A 1 -9.60 -11.27 -6.55
N SER A 2 -8.86 -10.60 -7.39
CA SER A 2 -7.42 -10.53 -7.26
C SER A 2 -7.00 -9.19 -6.69
N LEU A 3 -6.11 -9.22 -5.71
CA LEU A 3 -5.53 -8.01 -5.13
C LEU A 3 -4.13 -7.85 -5.69
N VAL A 4 -3.78 -6.62 -6.00
CA VAL A 4 -2.46 -6.30 -6.58
C VAL A 4 -1.83 -5.21 -5.73
N ILE A 5 -0.54 -5.38 -5.44
CA ILE A 5 0.21 -4.36 -4.69
C ILE A 5 0.54 -3.22 -5.64
N VAL A 6 0.14 -2.00 -5.26
CA VAL A 6 0.44 -0.82 -6.06
C VAL A 6 1.48 0.09 -5.39
N PHE A 7 1.79 -0.18 -4.14
CA PHE A 7 2.79 0.58 -3.41
C PHE A 7 3.26 -0.22 -2.21
N SER A 8 4.54 -0.09 -1.89
CA SER A 8 5.11 -0.65 -0.66
C SER A 8 6.06 0.40 -0.09
N GLY A 9 5.94 0.66 1.19
CA GLY A 9 6.78 1.64 1.82
C GLY A 9 6.43 1.83 3.28
N ASN A 10 6.77 3.00 3.83
CA ASN A 10 6.49 3.26 5.23
C ASN A 10 5.00 3.52 5.45
N GLU A 11 4.61 3.43 6.71
CA GLU A 11 3.20 3.56 7.09
C GLU A 11 2.62 4.93 6.74
N ILE A 12 3.38 5.98 6.93
CA ILE A 12 2.89 7.33 6.67
C ILE A 12 2.56 7.51 5.19
N SER A 13 3.46 7.06 4.32
CA SER A 13 3.23 7.14 2.88
C SER A 13 2.06 6.24 2.46
N ALA A 14 1.98 5.05 3.04
CA ALA A 14 0.90 4.12 2.72
C ALA A 14 -0.46 4.69 3.11
N LEU A 15 -0.55 5.34 4.26
CA LEU A 15 -1.80 5.96 4.70
C LEU A 15 -2.21 7.13 3.81
N ALA A 16 -1.23 7.93 3.36
CA ALA A 16 -1.50 9.03 2.46
C ALA A 16 -2.05 8.52 1.13
N ILE A 17 -1.43 7.46 0.60
CA ILE A 17 -1.88 6.85 -0.65
C ILE A 17 -3.27 6.25 -0.48
N LYS A 18 -3.49 5.54 0.62
CA LYS A 18 -4.80 4.97 0.92
C LYS A 18 -5.89 6.04 0.90
N ALA A 19 -5.64 7.17 1.57
CA ALA A 19 -6.61 8.25 1.63
C ALA A 19 -6.94 8.78 0.24
N GLU A 20 -5.92 8.98 -0.59
CA GLU A 20 -6.13 9.49 -1.94
C GLU A 20 -6.92 8.51 -2.79
N LEU A 21 -6.60 7.22 -2.70
CA LEU A 21 -7.31 6.21 -3.46
C LEU A 21 -8.76 6.11 -3.02
N GLU A 22 -9.03 6.20 -1.73
CA GLU A 22 -10.40 6.13 -1.22
C GLU A 22 -11.24 7.34 -1.65
N ILE A 23 -10.63 8.49 -1.77
CA ILE A 23 -11.31 9.68 -2.29
C ILE A 23 -11.79 9.42 -3.72
N ASN A 24 -11.05 8.60 -4.46
CA ASN A 24 -11.41 8.24 -5.83
C ASN A 24 -12.26 6.97 -5.90
N GLU A 25 -12.84 6.58 -4.78
CA GLU A 25 -13.73 5.43 -4.68
C GLU A 25 -13.06 4.10 -5.02
N ILE A 26 -11.76 4.00 -4.75
CA ILE A 26 -11.02 2.76 -4.93
C ILE A 26 -10.91 2.06 -3.58
N LEU A 27 -11.32 0.80 -3.54
CA LEU A 27 -11.19 0.00 -2.32
C LEU A 27 -9.72 -0.34 -2.10
N VAL A 28 -9.22 -0.05 -0.91
CA VAL A 28 -7.81 -0.24 -0.57
C VAL A 28 -7.67 -1.15 0.63
N ILE A 29 -6.71 -2.06 0.55
CA ILE A 29 -6.36 -2.92 1.66
C ILE A 29 -4.90 -2.68 1.99
N LEU A 30 -4.61 -2.49 3.26
CA LEU A 30 -3.23 -2.36 3.74
C LEU A 30 -2.78 -3.67 4.35
N LYS A 31 -1.59 -4.10 3.96
CA LYS A 31 -0.98 -5.29 4.53
C LYS A 31 0.33 -4.90 5.19
N ASN A 32 0.44 -5.21 6.48
CA ASN A 32 1.62 -4.86 7.25
C ASN A 32 2.44 -6.13 7.50
N GLU A 33 3.67 -6.15 7.02
CA GLU A 33 4.52 -7.32 7.14
C GLU A 33 5.38 -7.34 8.40
N ILE A 34 5.29 -6.31 9.22
CA ILE A 34 6.04 -6.24 10.47
C ILE A 34 5.77 -7.44 11.35
N GLN A 35 4.53 -7.88 11.41
CA GLN A 35 4.16 -8.99 12.29
C GLN A 35 4.87 -10.28 11.93
N ALA A 36 5.01 -10.56 10.64
CA ALA A 36 5.69 -11.77 10.21
C ALA A 36 7.16 -11.76 10.65
N THR A 37 7.79 -10.60 10.52
CA THR A 37 9.19 -10.44 10.92
C THR A 37 9.35 -10.60 12.43
N ALA A 38 8.45 -10.01 13.20
CA ALA A 38 8.48 -10.08 14.65
C ALA A 38 8.28 -11.52 15.13
N MET A 39 7.40 -12.24 14.50
CA MET A 39 7.12 -13.62 14.84
C MET A 39 8.30 -14.53 14.55
N ALA A 40 9.13 -14.17 13.58
CA ALA A 40 10.32 -14.92 13.25
C ALA A 40 11.47 -14.64 14.21
N GLY A 41 11.27 -13.77 15.18
CA GLY A 41 12.29 -13.47 16.16
C GLY A 41 13.35 -12.50 15.67
N PHE A 42 13.14 -11.92 14.53
CA PHE A 42 14.07 -10.94 13.98
C PHE A 42 13.49 -9.54 14.15
N TRP A 43 14.36 -8.65 14.59
CA TRP A 43 13.99 -7.24 14.57
C TRP A 43 14.47 -6.66 13.25
N SER A 44 13.56 -6.19 12.45
CA SER A 44 13.87 -5.56 11.18
C SER A 44 13.59 -4.07 11.27
N PRO A 45 14.55 -3.23 10.89
CA PRO A 45 14.30 -1.80 10.82
C PRO A 45 13.37 -1.45 9.65
N TYR A 46 13.17 -2.40 8.78
CA TYR A 46 12.29 -2.20 7.63
C TYR A 46 10.87 -2.59 8.00
N SER A 47 10.03 -1.59 8.09
CA SER A 47 8.62 -1.81 8.35
C SER A 47 7.88 -1.49 7.06
N GLY A 48 7.62 -2.53 6.28
CA GLY A 48 6.93 -2.36 5.01
C GLY A 48 5.43 -2.46 5.18
N VAL A 49 4.72 -1.54 4.58
CA VAL A 49 3.27 -1.62 4.47
C VAL A 49 2.94 -1.67 2.99
N ASP A 50 2.21 -2.72 2.60
CA ASP A 50 1.79 -2.89 1.22
C ASP A 50 0.40 -2.31 1.03
N VAL A 51 0.24 -1.55 -0.04
CA VAL A 51 -1.07 -1.02 -0.42
C VAL A 51 -1.58 -1.86 -1.57
N LEU A 52 -2.72 -2.51 -1.37
CA LEU A 52 -3.29 -3.40 -2.36
C LEU A 52 -4.64 -2.88 -2.84
N VAL A 53 -4.90 -3.06 -4.13
CA VAL A 53 -6.18 -2.70 -4.72
C VAL A 53 -6.66 -3.86 -5.60
N ASN A 54 -7.92 -3.80 -5.97
CA ASN A 54 -8.50 -4.77 -6.89
C ASN A 54 -7.81 -4.67 -8.24
N LYS A 55 -7.63 -5.79 -8.91
CA LYS A 55 -6.99 -5.83 -10.22
C LYS A 55 -7.62 -4.86 -11.20
N LYS A 56 -8.94 -4.70 -11.13
CA LYS A 56 -9.64 -3.79 -12.04
C LYS A 56 -9.28 -2.33 -11.83
N ASP A 57 -8.78 -1.99 -10.66
CA ASP A 57 -8.46 -0.60 -10.31
C ASP A 57 -6.97 -0.29 -10.40
N VAL A 58 -6.16 -1.26 -10.81
CA VAL A 58 -4.70 -1.13 -10.79
C VAL A 58 -4.20 0.05 -11.61
N MET A 59 -4.72 0.22 -12.84
CA MET A 59 -4.24 1.29 -13.70
C MET A 59 -4.52 2.66 -13.10
N GLN A 60 -5.72 2.86 -12.62
CA GLN A 60 -6.09 4.12 -12.00
C GLN A 60 -5.29 4.35 -10.71
N ALA A 61 -5.16 3.30 -9.90
CA ALA A 61 -4.44 3.38 -8.65
C ALA A 61 -2.97 3.74 -8.89
N LYS A 62 -2.34 3.13 -9.86
CA LYS A 62 -0.94 3.42 -10.17
C LYS A 62 -0.73 4.85 -10.62
N LEU A 63 -1.64 5.39 -11.41
CA LEU A 63 -1.57 6.78 -11.83
C LEU A 63 -1.66 7.72 -10.63
N LEU A 64 -2.55 7.41 -9.70
CA LEU A 64 -2.68 8.23 -8.49
C LEU A 64 -1.46 8.13 -7.59
N VAL A 65 -0.91 6.92 -7.46
CA VAL A 65 0.31 6.72 -6.68
C VAL A 65 1.48 7.51 -7.27
N GLU A 66 1.66 7.44 -8.58
CA GLU A 66 2.72 8.21 -9.23
C GLU A 66 2.57 9.70 -9.00
N LYS A 67 1.34 10.18 -9.03
CA LYS A 67 1.07 11.60 -8.82
C LYS A 67 1.49 12.04 -7.41
N ILE A 68 1.27 11.18 -6.43
CA ILE A 68 1.65 11.47 -5.06
C ILE A 68 3.17 11.40 -4.89
N ILE A 69 3.79 10.38 -5.44
CA ILE A 69 5.23 10.15 -5.27
C ILE A 69 6.05 11.19 -6.03
N ASN A 70 5.61 11.59 -7.20
CA ASN A 70 6.32 12.55 -8.04
C ASN A 70 5.94 13.99 -7.77
N PHE A 71 5.33 14.22 -6.68
CA PHE A 71 4.88 15.55 -6.28
C PHE A 71 6.06 16.50 -6.02
#